data_85ea111debed32e0306ccb80d03532e4
#
_entry.id   85ea111debed32e0306ccb80d03532e4
#
_cell.length_a   1.000
_cell.length_b   1.000
_cell.length_c   1.000
_cell.angle_alpha   90.00
_cell.angle_beta   90.00
_cell.angle_gamma   90.00
#
_symmetry.space_group_name_H-M   'P 1'
#
loop_
_entity.id
_entity.type
_entity.pdbx_description
1 polymer ?
#
loop_
_entity_poly.entity_id
_entity_poly.type
_entity_poly.pdbx_seq_one_letter_code
_entity_poly.pdbx_strand_id
1 'polypeptide(L)'
;MRRLVLLLGLLTLCIVASAKFPIDFSRVGYMWGEKQIPDYPVKVVIDAPLDGADMTAVLQEALDNVEAPGAVLLKAGVYNVSGSLNLKRDGVVLRGEGDKTILVATGTEQRTFIVLGKDSQRSVGDKSPIIDKFTPVGQMWVRVKNPALFVVGDRVAIGCRVNDRWISDLRMDQIAQNPSGRVKQWEARKYTMRWERIVVRVQGDRIWFDNPIVMELDSTYLTSAWVEHVEWDRTVQSGVENLKLISEYDESELMTQPSGEFKGLVYCADEDHAWTAINVCAAEHCWVRNVTSAHFVYACVSMRPGAKNITVRDCVSTAPVSVLTGSRRYAFSLAGGELCLFERCRAENDRHGFVTSAKVPGPNVFLECEMVNAFTDVGPHHRWSTGVLYDSCTTDGLLAVQDRAGWGTGHGWAGVSFVFWNCDAAALICQSPWVTGKNWCIGCSGVKESGRKYTDGIVRPDGEWKSHGKKVSPGSLYRYQLARRKTKIATADIRM
;
A
#
# COMPACT_ATOMS: atom_id res chain seq x y z
N MET A 1 5.65 -5.02 73.11
CA MET A 1 5.79 -3.91 72.13
C MET A 1 6.13 -4.48 70.76
N ARG A 2 5.12 -4.69 69.94
CA ARG A 2 5.28 -5.17 68.55
C ARG A 2 5.23 -3.97 67.61
N ARG A 3 6.32 -3.71 66.88
CA ARG A 3 6.36 -2.67 65.83
C ARG A 3 5.77 -3.23 64.54
N LEU A 4 4.65 -2.65 64.12
CA LEU A 4 3.99 -2.88 62.83
C LEU A 4 4.73 -2.05 61.78
N VAL A 5 5.38 -2.70 60.82
CA VAL A 5 5.99 -2.03 59.65
C VAL A 5 4.94 -2.03 58.56
N LEU A 6 4.37 -0.86 58.26
CA LEU A 6 3.52 -0.65 57.09
C LEU A 6 4.44 -0.50 55.86
N LEU A 7 4.40 -1.46 54.93
CA LEU A 7 4.92 -1.29 53.57
C LEU A 7 3.86 -0.54 52.75
N LEU A 8 4.08 0.76 52.49
CA LEU A 8 3.36 1.48 51.46
C LEU A 8 3.97 1.09 50.11
N GLY A 9 3.29 0.24 49.36
CA GLY A 9 3.57 0.00 47.95
C GLY A 9 3.11 1.20 47.11
N LEU A 10 4.04 2.04 46.65
CA LEU A 10 3.76 3.03 45.60
C LEU A 10 3.50 2.31 44.28
N LEU A 11 2.22 2.10 43.94
CA LEU A 11 1.81 1.83 42.58
C LEU A 11 1.96 3.15 41.79
N THR A 12 3.07 3.35 41.12
CA THR A 12 3.23 4.39 40.10
C THR A 12 2.36 3.97 38.92
N LEU A 13 1.12 4.45 38.90
CA LEU A 13 0.26 4.42 37.75
C LEU A 13 0.90 5.31 36.66
N CYS A 14 1.71 4.74 35.78
CA CYS A 14 2.11 5.43 34.55
C CYS A 14 0.85 5.69 33.72
N ILE A 15 0.19 6.82 33.96
CA ILE A 15 -0.78 7.40 33.05
C ILE A 15 0.04 7.86 31.83
N VAL A 16 0.30 6.92 30.90
CA VAL A 16 0.70 7.31 29.56
C VAL A 16 -0.54 7.95 28.95
N ALA A 17 -0.63 9.27 29.01
CA ALA A 17 -1.52 10.02 28.16
C ALA A 17 -1.12 9.66 26.72
N SER A 18 -1.77 8.67 26.12
CA SER A 18 -1.58 8.33 24.71
C SER A 18 -2.07 9.53 23.91
N ALA A 19 -1.17 10.45 23.60
CA ALA A 19 -1.45 11.51 22.66
C ALA A 19 -2.02 10.82 21.41
N LYS A 20 -3.25 11.17 21.06
CA LYS A 20 -3.95 10.60 19.91
C LYS A 20 -3.09 10.86 18.67
N PHE A 21 -2.54 9.80 18.07
CA PHE A 21 -1.80 9.96 16.81
C PHE A 21 -2.73 10.61 15.78
N PRO A 22 -2.29 11.59 14.98
CA PRO A 22 -3.19 12.38 14.14
C PRO A 22 -3.92 11.56 13.10
N ILE A 23 -3.29 10.54 12.51
CA ILE A 23 -3.88 9.73 11.46
C ILE A 23 -4.48 8.45 12.05
N ASP A 24 -5.74 8.18 11.73
CA ASP A 24 -6.42 6.94 12.08
C ASP A 24 -6.34 5.95 10.89
N PHE A 25 -5.63 4.85 11.10
CA PHE A 25 -5.46 3.77 10.12
C PHE A 25 -6.45 2.61 10.34
N SER A 26 -7.33 2.69 11.32
CA SER A 26 -8.13 1.54 11.78
C SER A 26 -9.13 0.98 10.76
N ARG A 27 -9.44 1.75 9.69
CA ARG A 27 -10.37 1.31 8.64
C ARG A 27 -9.69 0.75 7.40
N VAL A 28 -8.40 0.48 7.47
CA VAL A 28 -7.63 -0.11 6.37
C VAL A 28 -7.86 -1.62 6.33
N GLY A 29 -7.96 -2.19 5.11
CA GLY A 29 -8.13 -3.62 4.88
C GLY A 29 -9.58 -4.08 4.70
N TYR A 30 -9.72 -5.37 4.43
CA TYR A 30 -10.99 -6.05 4.20
C TYR A 30 -12.03 -5.72 5.26
N MET A 31 -13.23 -5.31 4.83
CA MET A 31 -14.34 -4.93 5.69
C MET A 31 -13.94 -4.06 6.88
N TRP A 32 -13.01 -3.12 6.64
CA TRP A 32 -12.45 -2.20 7.64
C TRP A 32 -11.84 -2.89 8.87
N GLY A 33 -11.39 -4.14 8.74
CA GLY A 33 -10.93 -4.96 9.86
C GLY A 33 -12.03 -5.39 10.85
N GLU A 34 -13.29 -5.14 10.55
CA GLU A 34 -14.43 -5.51 11.42
C GLU A 34 -14.85 -6.96 11.26
N LYS A 35 -14.74 -7.51 10.05
CA LYS A 35 -15.09 -8.89 9.73
C LYS A 35 -13.83 -9.68 9.34
N GLN A 36 -13.90 -10.97 9.60
CA GLN A 36 -12.90 -11.89 9.07
C GLN A 36 -13.12 -12.12 7.57
N ILE A 37 -12.04 -12.43 6.86
CA ILE A 37 -12.13 -12.91 5.48
C ILE A 37 -12.94 -14.21 5.48
N PRO A 38 -14.00 -14.33 4.67
CA PRO A 38 -14.87 -15.50 4.68
C PRO A 38 -14.17 -16.76 4.16
N ASP A 39 -14.64 -17.90 4.59
CA ASP A 39 -14.32 -19.19 3.98
C ASP A 39 -15.52 -19.64 3.15
N TYR A 40 -15.51 -19.30 1.86
CA TYR A 40 -16.61 -19.64 0.97
C TYR A 40 -16.64 -21.14 0.66
N PRO A 41 -17.84 -21.72 0.49
CA PRO A 41 -17.98 -23.12 0.14
C PRO A 41 -17.33 -23.43 -1.23
N VAL A 42 -16.70 -24.58 -1.32
CA VAL A 42 -16.21 -25.10 -2.61
C VAL A 42 -17.41 -25.51 -3.44
N LYS A 43 -17.51 -24.95 -4.64
CA LYS A 43 -18.59 -25.22 -5.61
C LYS A 43 -18.09 -25.97 -6.83
N VAL A 44 -16.82 -25.76 -7.19
CA VAL A 44 -16.14 -26.42 -8.31
C VAL A 44 -14.81 -26.97 -7.81
N VAL A 45 -14.49 -28.20 -8.19
CA VAL A 45 -13.20 -28.84 -7.90
C VAL A 45 -12.54 -29.20 -9.24
N ILE A 46 -11.29 -28.85 -9.39
CA ILE A 46 -10.49 -29.15 -10.60
C ILE A 46 -9.23 -29.92 -10.18
N ASP A 47 -9.03 -31.08 -10.77
CA ASP A 47 -7.82 -31.86 -10.63
C ASP A 47 -6.72 -31.37 -11.59
N ALA A 48 -5.46 -31.50 -11.19
CA ALA A 48 -4.35 -31.17 -12.06
C ALA A 48 -4.27 -32.15 -13.26
N PRO A 49 -3.99 -31.64 -14.48
CA PRO A 49 -3.83 -32.49 -15.65
C PRO A 49 -2.57 -33.37 -15.51
N LEU A 50 -2.67 -34.64 -15.94
CA LEU A 50 -1.53 -35.57 -15.88
C LEU A 50 -0.55 -35.41 -17.07
N ASP A 51 -1.01 -34.81 -18.15
CA ASP A 51 -0.29 -34.63 -19.41
C ASP A 51 0.38 -33.26 -19.55
N GLY A 52 0.25 -32.39 -18.53
CA GLY A 52 0.78 -31.02 -18.57
C GLY A 52 0.04 -30.09 -19.54
N ALA A 53 -1.21 -30.40 -19.89
CA ALA A 53 -2.03 -29.56 -20.76
C ALA A 53 -2.19 -28.14 -20.23
N ASP A 54 -2.38 -27.16 -21.13
CA ASP A 54 -2.70 -25.79 -20.77
C ASP A 54 -4.12 -25.71 -20.19
N MET A 55 -4.20 -25.20 -18.97
CA MET A 55 -5.44 -25.10 -18.21
C MET A 55 -6.10 -23.71 -18.26
N THR A 56 -5.57 -22.78 -19.04
CA THR A 56 -6.06 -21.39 -19.09
C THR A 56 -7.56 -21.32 -19.32
N ALA A 57 -8.07 -21.98 -20.36
CA ALA A 57 -9.49 -21.93 -20.72
C ALA A 57 -10.37 -22.61 -19.68
N VAL A 58 -9.96 -23.78 -19.18
CA VAL A 58 -10.71 -24.55 -18.16
C VAL A 58 -10.84 -23.76 -16.85
N LEU A 59 -9.73 -23.16 -16.38
CA LEU A 59 -9.73 -22.37 -15.15
C LEU A 59 -10.55 -21.09 -15.32
N GLN A 60 -10.43 -20.40 -16.47
CA GLN A 60 -11.20 -19.18 -16.71
C GLN A 60 -12.71 -19.49 -16.80
N GLU A 61 -13.10 -20.54 -17.49
CA GLU A 61 -14.50 -20.97 -17.57
C GLU A 61 -15.08 -21.30 -16.19
N ALA A 62 -14.32 -21.99 -15.35
CA ALA A 62 -14.74 -22.28 -13.99
C ALA A 62 -14.94 -21.01 -13.14
N LEU A 63 -14.03 -20.03 -13.24
CA LEU A 63 -14.13 -18.74 -12.55
C LEU A 63 -15.33 -17.91 -13.05
N ASP A 64 -15.62 -17.98 -14.36
CA ASP A 64 -16.71 -17.23 -14.97
C ASP A 64 -18.09 -17.83 -14.64
N ASN A 65 -18.19 -19.13 -14.35
CA ASN A 65 -19.45 -19.82 -14.19
C ASN A 65 -19.75 -20.33 -12.78
N VAL A 66 -18.77 -20.33 -11.84
CA VAL A 66 -19.00 -20.80 -10.46
C VAL A 66 -20.14 -20.04 -9.79
N GLU A 67 -21.02 -20.76 -9.07
CA GLU A 67 -22.09 -20.16 -8.27
C GLU A 67 -21.50 -19.31 -7.14
N ALA A 68 -21.80 -18.02 -7.11
CA ALA A 68 -21.35 -17.09 -6.09
C ALA A 68 -22.38 -16.95 -4.92
N PRO A 69 -21.95 -16.83 -3.64
CA PRO A 69 -20.56 -16.89 -3.24
C PRO A 69 -20.00 -18.32 -3.27
N GLY A 70 -18.83 -18.50 -3.86
CA GLY A 70 -18.24 -19.84 -4.01
C GLY A 70 -16.76 -19.84 -4.39
N ALA A 71 -16.10 -20.94 -4.08
CA ALA A 71 -14.71 -21.18 -4.43
C ALA A 71 -14.58 -22.22 -5.54
N VAL A 72 -13.69 -21.94 -6.50
CA VAL A 72 -13.08 -22.90 -7.41
C VAL A 72 -11.83 -23.44 -6.71
N LEU A 73 -11.88 -24.71 -6.31
CA LEU A 73 -10.79 -25.39 -5.63
C LEU A 73 -9.93 -26.16 -6.66
N LEU A 74 -8.67 -25.81 -6.72
CA LEU A 74 -7.66 -26.56 -7.44
C LEU A 74 -6.98 -27.52 -6.49
N LYS A 75 -7.02 -28.82 -6.82
CA LYS A 75 -6.34 -29.85 -6.04
C LYS A 75 -4.82 -29.71 -6.12
N ALA A 76 -4.10 -30.39 -5.22
CA ALA A 76 -2.66 -30.48 -5.28
C ALA A 76 -2.18 -31.00 -6.62
N GLY A 77 -1.23 -30.31 -7.25
CA GLY A 77 -0.66 -30.65 -8.56
C GLY A 77 -0.19 -29.40 -9.30
N VAL A 78 0.26 -29.58 -10.54
CA VAL A 78 0.81 -28.53 -11.40
C VAL A 78 -0.17 -28.19 -12.52
N TYR A 79 -0.45 -26.91 -12.68
CA TYR A 79 -1.36 -26.36 -13.66
C TYR A 79 -0.61 -25.39 -14.57
N ASN A 80 -0.34 -25.78 -15.81
CA ASN A 80 0.24 -24.87 -16.79
C ASN A 80 -0.84 -23.89 -17.29
N VAL A 81 -0.50 -22.61 -17.32
CA VAL A 81 -1.42 -21.53 -17.71
C VAL A 81 -0.65 -20.58 -18.62
N SER A 82 -0.97 -20.63 -19.92
CA SER A 82 -0.32 -19.83 -20.96
C SER A 82 -0.89 -18.42 -21.06
N GLY A 83 -2.12 -18.19 -20.57
CA GLY A 83 -2.82 -16.91 -20.59
C GLY A 83 -2.82 -16.20 -19.24
N SER A 84 -3.77 -15.29 -19.08
CA SER A 84 -4.09 -14.61 -17.82
C SER A 84 -5.42 -15.09 -17.27
N LEU A 85 -5.53 -15.24 -15.94
CA LEU A 85 -6.78 -15.55 -15.26
C LEU A 85 -7.42 -14.27 -14.71
N ASN A 86 -8.72 -14.10 -14.93
CA ASN A 86 -9.44 -12.89 -14.56
C ASN A 86 -10.59 -13.21 -13.58
N LEU A 87 -10.53 -12.66 -12.37
CA LEU A 87 -11.59 -12.76 -11.36
C LEU A 87 -12.38 -11.43 -11.36
N LYS A 88 -13.39 -11.31 -12.22
CA LYS A 88 -14.18 -10.07 -12.38
C LYS A 88 -15.53 -10.11 -11.64
N ARG A 89 -15.99 -11.31 -11.25
CA ARG A 89 -17.28 -11.52 -10.59
C ARG A 89 -17.18 -11.35 -9.08
N ASP A 90 -18.26 -10.89 -8.50
CA ASP A 90 -18.41 -10.76 -7.06
C ASP A 90 -18.53 -12.12 -6.38
N GLY A 91 -17.94 -12.26 -5.19
CA GLY A 91 -18.08 -13.47 -4.37
C GLY A 91 -17.36 -14.71 -4.92
N VAL A 92 -16.40 -14.57 -5.84
CA VAL A 92 -15.67 -15.70 -6.44
C VAL A 92 -14.27 -15.81 -5.84
N VAL A 93 -13.87 -17.04 -5.47
CA VAL A 93 -12.55 -17.34 -4.92
C VAL A 93 -11.83 -18.38 -5.75
N LEU A 94 -10.61 -18.07 -6.17
CA LEU A 94 -9.64 -19.04 -6.66
C LEU A 94 -8.84 -19.57 -5.48
N ARG A 95 -8.97 -20.86 -5.20
CA ARG A 95 -8.38 -21.51 -4.01
C ARG A 95 -7.60 -22.76 -4.41
N GLY A 96 -6.43 -22.95 -3.79
CA GLY A 96 -5.68 -24.18 -3.84
C GLY A 96 -5.58 -24.88 -2.49
N GLU A 97 -4.73 -25.89 -2.43
CA GLU A 97 -4.39 -26.67 -1.23
C GLU A 97 -3.00 -26.29 -0.66
N GLY A 98 -2.66 -25.00 -0.70
CA GLY A 98 -1.38 -24.46 -0.29
C GLY A 98 -0.30 -24.61 -1.34
N ASP A 99 0.96 -24.70 -0.92
CA ASP A 99 2.13 -24.79 -1.82
C ASP A 99 2.16 -26.06 -2.69
N LYS A 100 1.26 -27.01 -2.45
CA LYS A 100 1.09 -28.21 -3.28
C LYS A 100 0.25 -27.93 -4.54
N THR A 101 -0.47 -26.85 -4.60
CA THR A 101 -1.20 -26.38 -5.79
C THR A 101 -0.37 -25.33 -6.48
N ILE A 102 0.24 -25.68 -7.61
CA ILE A 102 1.20 -24.85 -8.32
C ILE A 102 0.63 -24.43 -9.66
N LEU A 103 0.43 -23.14 -9.87
CA LEU A 103 0.10 -22.57 -11.18
C LEU A 103 1.38 -22.04 -11.80
N VAL A 104 1.71 -22.53 -12.99
CA VAL A 104 2.88 -22.12 -13.77
C VAL A 104 2.44 -21.20 -14.90
N ALA A 105 2.87 -19.96 -14.85
CA ALA A 105 2.72 -19.02 -15.95
C ALA A 105 3.72 -19.40 -17.06
N THR A 106 3.27 -20.10 -18.09
CA THR A 106 4.10 -20.57 -19.20
C THR A 106 4.13 -19.53 -20.35
N GLY A 107 5.15 -19.63 -21.21
CA GLY A 107 5.32 -18.78 -22.38
C GLY A 107 6.08 -17.48 -22.12
N THR A 108 6.46 -16.81 -23.21
CA THR A 108 7.41 -15.69 -23.23
C THR A 108 6.77 -14.30 -23.20
N GLU A 109 5.45 -14.19 -22.97
CA GLU A 109 4.78 -12.88 -22.96
C GLU A 109 4.85 -12.17 -21.62
N GLN A 110 5.23 -10.91 -21.65
CA GLN A 110 5.15 -10.02 -20.49
C GLN A 110 3.69 -9.70 -20.17
N ARG A 111 3.14 -10.39 -19.19
CA ARG A 111 1.72 -10.23 -18.80
C ARG A 111 1.53 -10.23 -17.29
N THR A 112 0.35 -9.79 -16.87
CA THR A 112 -0.16 -10.10 -15.53
C THR A 112 -0.75 -11.49 -15.52
N PHE A 113 -0.36 -12.33 -14.57
CA PHE A 113 -0.80 -13.71 -14.51
C PHE A 113 -2.23 -13.85 -13.99
N ILE A 114 -2.54 -13.19 -12.86
CA ILE A 114 -3.89 -13.16 -12.29
C ILE A 114 -4.35 -11.73 -12.13
N VAL A 115 -5.54 -11.39 -12.62
CA VAL A 115 -6.19 -10.09 -12.41
C VAL A 115 -7.42 -10.28 -11.52
N LEU A 116 -7.39 -9.65 -10.33
CA LEU A 116 -8.52 -9.60 -9.42
C LEU A 116 -9.18 -8.22 -9.53
N GLY A 117 -10.38 -8.17 -10.09
CA GLY A 117 -11.13 -6.94 -10.28
C GLY A 117 -11.51 -6.67 -11.72
N LYS A 118 -12.22 -5.57 -11.94
CA LYS A 118 -12.75 -5.15 -13.24
C LYS A 118 -11.80 -4.21 -13.97
N ASP A 119 -11.92 -4.15 -15.29
CA ASP A 119 -11.33 -3.09 -16.10
C ASP A 119 -12.32 -1.92 -16.14
N SER A 120 -12.36 -1.13 -15.08
CA SER A 120 -13.27 0.00 -14.95
C SER A 120 -12.53 1.26 -14.50
N GLN A 121 -13.10 2.40 -14.79
CA GLN A 121 -12.57 3.69 -14.40
C GLN A 121 -13.54 4.42 -13.46
N ARG A 122 -12.99 5.33 -12.66
CA ARG A 122 -13.78 6.20 -11.81
C ARG A 122 -14.61 7.16 -12.65
N SER A 123 -15.91 7.20 -12.40
CA SER A 123 -16.76 8.33 -12.77
C SER A 123 -16.85 9.34 -11.64
N VAL A 124 -17.09 10.60 -11.97
CA VAL A 124 -17.26 11.72 -11.04
C VAL A 124 -18.57 12.43 -11.33
N GLY A 125 -19.28 12.80 -10.26
CA GLY A 125 -20.53 13.55 -10.32
C GLY A 125 -20.39 14.97 -9.79
N ASP A 126 -21.46 15.44 -9.16
CA ASP A 126 -21.53 16.79 -8.58
C ASP A 126 -20.42 17.04 -7.57
N LYS A 127 -19.96 18.29 -7.51
CA LYS A 127 -18.89 18.72 -6.62
C LYS A 127 -19.20 20.03 -5.92
N SER A 128 -18.66 20.18 -4.71
CA SER A 128 -18.71 21.41 -3.92
C SER A 128 -17.31 21.84 -3.50
N PRO A 129 -16.94 23.13 -3.67
CA PRO A 129 -15.68 23.64 -3.15
C PRO A 129 -15.58 23.51 -1.63
N ILE A 130 -14.40 23.16 -1.12
CA ILE A 130 -14.03 23.30 0.29
C ILE A 130 -13.75 24.78 0.55
N ILE A 131 -14.32 25.31 1.64
CA ILE A 131 -14.22 26.74 2.00
C ILE A 131 -13.27 27.01 3.16
N ASP A 132 -12.73 25.95 3.78
CA ASP A 132 -11.70 26.06 4.81
C ASP A 132 -10.39 26.57 4.19
N LYS A 133 -9.77 27.59 4.82
CA LYS A 133 -8.42 28.05 4.41
C LYS A 133 -7.33 27.05 4.73
N PHE A 134 -7.54 26.27 5.77
CA PHE A 134 -6.61 25.25 6.23
C PHE A 134 -7.35 24.06 6.85
N THR A 135 -7.01 22.85 6.42
CA THR A 135 -7.50 21.59 6.98
C THR A 135 -6.30 20.73 7.38
N PRO A 136 -6.09 20.47 8.68
CA PRO A 136 -4.93 19.70 9.14
C PRO A 136 -5.06 18.21 8.85
N VAL A 137 -3.91 17.52 8.79
CA VAL A 137 -3.85 16.05 8.78
C VAL A 137 -4.57 15.48 10.00
N GLY A 138 -5.35 14.41 9.78
CA GLY A 138 -6.13 13.74 10.83
C GLY A 138 -7.53 14.29 11.03
N GLN A 139 -7.88 15.41 10.42
CA GLN A 139 -9.25 15.93 10.48
C GLN A 139 -10.21 15.02 9.71
N MET A 140 -11.40 14.80 10.28
CA MET A 140 -12.42 13.89 9.76
C MET A 140 -13.56 14.63 9.04
N TRP A 141 -13.45 15.91 8.78
CA TRP A 141 -14.50 16.74 8.19
C TRP A 141 -13.90 17.94 7.45
N VAL A 142 -14.68 18.50 6.53
CA VAL A 142 -14.41 19.78 5.87
C VAL A 142 -15.67 20.61 5.80
N ARG A 143 -15.52 21.92 5.62
CA ARG A 143 -16.63 22.82 5.29
C ARG A 143 -16.70 22.99 3.77
N VAL A 144 -17.92 22.90 3.24
CA VAL A 144 -18.15 23.01 1.79
C VAL A 144 -19.16 24.12 1.48
N LYS A 145 -19.08 24.67 0.27
CA LYS A 145 -19.96 25.75 -0.18
C LYS A 145 -21.42 25.28 -0.34
N ASN A 146 -21.64 24.07 -0.86
CA ASN A 146 -22.95 23.52 -1.17
C ASN A 146 -23.16 22.17 -0.44
N PRO A 147 -23.42 22.18 0.88
CA PRO A 147 -23.56 20.94 1.67
C PRO A 147 -24.79 20.12 1.29
N ALA A 148 -25.82 20.72 0.74
CA ALA A 148 -27.05 20.06 0.31
C ALA A 148 -26.87 19.05 -0.84
N LEU A 149 -25.70 19.05 -1.49
CA LEU A 149 -25.35 18.07 -2.49
C LEU A 149 -25.06 16.69 -1.88
N PHE A 150 -24.81 16.59 -0.57
CA PHE A 150 -24.30 15.38 0.05
C PHE A 150 -25.23 14.84 1.13
N VAL A 151 -25.40 13.53 1.17
CA VAL A 151 -26.14 12.82 2.21
C VAL A 151 -25.27 11.74 2.86
N VAL A 152 -25.68 11.26 4.04
CA VAL A 152 -24.98 10.15 4.73
C VAL A 152 -25.04 8.90 3.86
N GLY A 153 -23.89 8.24 3.70
CA GLY A 153 -23.73 7.06 2.84
C GLY A 153 -23.13 7.37 1.46
N ASP A 154 -23.10 8.62 1.03
CA ASP A 154 -22.53 8.99 -0.27
C ASP A 154 -21.06 8.58 -0.36
N ARG A 155 -20.69 8.02 -1.51
CA ARG A 155 -19.29 7.82 -1.90
C ARG A 155 -18.77 9.10 -2.54
N VAL A 156 -17.76 9.68 -1.95
CA VAL A 156 -17.17 10.94 -2.38
C VAL A 156 -15.66 10.84 -2.47
N ALA A 157 -15.05 11.72 -3.27
CA ALA A 157 -13.62 12.00 -3.18
C ALA A 157 -13.39 13.41 -2.64
N ILE A 158 -12.48 13.53 -1.70
CA ILE A 158 -11.85 14.80 -1.37
C ILE A 158 -10.76 15.01 -2.41
N GLY A 159 -10.89 16.08 -3.20
CA GLY A 159 -9.96 16.41 -4.26
C GLY A 159 -9.22 17.71 -3.98
N CYS A 160 -7.97 17.81 -4.42
CA CYS A 160 -7.26 19.09 -4.46
C CYS A 160 -6.33 19.18 -5.67
N ARG A 161 -6.11 20.42 -6.13
CA ARG A 161 -5.11 20.75 -7.14
C ARG A 161 -4.13 21.76 -6.55
N VAL A 162 -2.85 21.44 -6.60
CA VAL A 162 -1.78 22.33 -6.12
C VAL A 162 -1.57 23.51 -7.09
N ASN A 163 -0.89 24.55 -6.60
CA ASN A 163 -0.43 25.70 -7.41
C ASN A 163 1.10 25.69 -7.59
N ASP A 164 1.62 26.62 -8.37
CA ASP A 164 3.07 26.70 -8.67
C ASP A 164 3.89 27.09 -7.44
N ARG A 165 3.32 27.81 -6.47
CA ARG A 165 3.97 28.12 -5.20
C ARG A 165 4.32 26.85 -4.43
N TRP A 166 3.41 25.86 -4.40
CA TRP A 166 3.68 24.56 -3.78
C TRP A 166 4.88 23.85 -4.41
N ILE A 167 4.97 23.88 -5.75
CA ILE A 167 6.08 23.28 -6.48
C ILE A 167 7.40 23.99 -6.11
N SER A 168 7.39 25.33 -6.10
CA SER A 168 8.57 26.15 -5.82
C SER A 168 9.04 26.01 -4.36
N ASP A 169 8.12 26.08 -3.39
CA ASP A 169 8.46 25.94 -1.96
C ASP A 169 8.94 24.52 -1.63
N LEU A 170 8.54 23.50 -2.40
CA LEU A 170 9.10 22.14 -2.35
C LEU A 170 10.39 22.00 -3.17
N ARG A 171 10.82 23.03 -3.95
CA ARG A 171 11.97 23.02 -4.86
C ARG A 171 11.90 21.95 -5.94
N MET A 172 10.70 21.58 -6.36
CA MET A 172 10.48 20.54 -7.36
C MET A 172 10.49 21.07 -8.80
N ASP A 173 10.65 22.37 -8.99
CA ASP A 173 10.97 23.09 -10.23
C ASP A 173 12.49 23.29 -10.45
N GLN A 174 13.33 22.83 -9.51
CA GLN A 174 14.78 23.03 -9.49
C GLN A 174 15.53 21.69 -9.28
N ILE A 175 14.96 20.58 -9.69
CA ILE A 175 15.57 19.26 -9.54
C ILE A 175 16.78 19.17 -10.47
N ALA A 176 17.96 18.92 -9.90
CA ALA A 176 19.18 18.77 -10.68
C ALA A 176 19.12 17.59 -11.64
N GLN A 177 19.67 17.75 -12.83
CA GLN A 177 19.77 16.67 -13.80
C GLN A 177 20.63 15.51 -13.26
N ASN A 178 20.29 14.31 -13.64
CA ASN A 178 21.11 13.12 -13.42
C ASN A 178 21.91 12.78 -14.70
N PRO A 179 22.86 11.83 -14.65
CA PRO A 179 23.64 11.45 -15.82
C PRO A 179 22.84 11.00 -17.04
N SER A 180 21.59 10.55 -16.85
CA SER A 180 20.72 10.15 -17.98
C SER A 180 20.09 11.33 -18.72
N GLY A 181 20.14 12.55 -18.17
CA GLY A 181 19.51 13.74 -18.73
C GLY A 181 17.97 13.70 -18.78
N ARG A 182 17.33 12.75 -18.09
CA ARG A 182 15.88 12.50 -18.19
C ARG A 182 15.04 13.16 -17.09
N VAL A 183 15.66 13.94 -16.20
CA VAL A 183 14.93 14.58 -15.10
C VAL A 183 13.93 15.58 -15.63
N LYS A 184 12.68 15.43 -15.23
CA LYS A 184 11.59 16.36 -15.51
C LYS A 184 11.24 17.10 -14.22
N GLN A 185 11.13 18.42 -14.31
CA GLN A 185 10.63 19.24 -13.21
C GLN A 185 9.16 18.92 -12.94
N TRP A 186 8.73 19.13 -11.72
CA TRP A 186 7.31 18.98 -11.40
C TRP A 186 6.53 20.18 -11.94
N GLU A 187 5.29 19.95 -12.34
CA GLU A 187 4.38 20.96 -12.85
C GLU A 187 3.06 20.86 -12.07
N ALA A 188 2.57 21.97 -11.52
CA ALA A 188 1.37 21.99 -10.67
C ALA A 188 0.14 21.32 -11.34
N ARG A 189 -0.03 21.51 -12.67
CA ARG A 189 -1.12 20.89 -13.44
C ARG A 189 -1.15 19.35 -13.39
N LYS A 190 -0.02 18.70 -13.06
CA LYS A 190 0.11 17.24 -12.96
C LYS A 190 -0.18 16.72 -11.54
N TYR A 191 -0.39 17.60 -10.56
CA TYR A 191 -0.62 17.23 -9.17
C TYR A 191 -2.05 17.57 -8.74
N THR A 192 -2.97 16.72 -9.18
CA THR A 192 -4.32 16.62 -8.65
C THR A 192 -4.37 15.35 -7.81
N MET A 193 -4.63 15.47 -6.51
CA MET A 193 -4.78 14.37 -5.58
C MET A 193 -6.26 14.16 -5.27
N ARG A 194 -6.62 12.91 -4.97
CA ARG A 194 -7.97 12.50 -4.58
C ARG A 194 -7.93 11.37 -3.59
N TRP A 195 -8.78 11.44 -2.59
CA TRP A 195 -8.94 10.43 -1.54
C TRP A 195 -10.41 10.08 -1.44
N GLU A 196 -10.76 8.82 -1.69
CA GLU A 196 -12.15 8.35 -1.65
C GLU A 196 -12.61 8.12 -0.21
N ARG A 197 -13.79 8.65 0.14
CA ARG A 197 -14.38 8.61 1.47
C ARG A 197 -15.86 8.29 1.40
N ILE A 198 -16.43 7.91 2.56
CA ILE A 198 -17.88 7.80 2.74
C ILE A 198 -18.31 8.95 3.64
N VAL A 199 -19.38 9.63 3.27
CA VAL A 199 -20.02 10.66 4.12
C VAL A 199 -20.71 9.97 5.29
N VAL A 200 -20.29 10.28 6.52
CA VAL A 200 -20.87 9.70 7.73
C VAL A 200 -21.76 10.66 8.51
N ARG A 201 -21.69 11.94 8.21
CA ARG A 201 -22.54 12.99 8.81
C ARG A 201 -22.50 14.25 7.97
N VAL A 202 -23.65 14.93 7.88
CA VAL A 202 -23.77 16.29 7.33
C VAL A 202 -24.44 17.17 8.39
N GLN A 203 -23.86 18.32 8.70
CA GLN A 203 -24.43 19.28 9.66
C GLN A 203 -23.99 20.70 9.32
N GLY A 204 -24.92 21.56 8.97
CA GLY A 204 -24.64 22.91 8.49
C GLY A 204 -23.78 22.83 7.21
N ASP A 205 -22.68 23.53 7.18
CA ASP A 205 -21.74 23.53 6.06
C ASP A 205 -20.66 22.43 6.17
N ARG A 206 -20.71 21.55 7.19
CA ARG A 206 -19.71 20.52 7.45
C ARG A 206 -20.13 19.15 6.93
N ILE A 207 -19.18 18.47 6.32
CA ILE A 207 -19.27 17.09 5.85
C ILE A 207 -18.22 16.27 6.60
N TRP A 208 -18.65 15.23 7.34
CA TRP A 208 -17.77 14.28 8.03
C TRP A 208 -17.56 13.01 7.21
N PHE A 209 -16.37 12.47 7.27
CA PHE A 209 -15.95 11.29 6.53
C PHE A 209 -15.62 10.13 7.45
N ASP A 210 -15.65 8.94 6.89
CA ASP A 210 -15.27 7.68 7.54
C ASP A 210 -13.75 7.56 7.81
N ASN A 211 -12.92 8.25 7.03
CA ASN A 211 -11.46 8.22 7.12
C ASN A 211 -10.85 9.63 7.14
N PRO A 212 -9.68 9.83 7.77
CA PRO A 212 -9.09 11.14 7.93
C PRO A 212 -8.52 11.75 6.64
N ILE A 213 -8.32 13.05 6.70
CA ILE A 213 -7.45 13.81 5.79
C ILE A 213 -6.00 13.37 6.04
N VAL A 214 -5.29 12.98 4.99
CA VAL A 214 -3.90 12.46 5.08
C VAL A 214 -2.86 13.39 4.45
N MET A 215 -3.27 14.54 3.97
CA MET A 215 -2.41 15.63 3.52
C MET A 215 -3.06 16.95 3.94
N GLU A 216 -2.28 17.91 4.42
CA GLU A 216 -2.80 19.24 4.73
C GLU A 216 -3.42 19.90 3.50
N LEU A 217 -4.63 20.42 3.63
CA LEU A 217 -5.26 21.23 2.60
C LEU A 217 -5.11 22.71 3.01
N ASP A 218 -4.07 23.34 2.49
CA ASP A 218 -3.76 24.76 2.74
C ASP A 218 -4.02 25.57 1.47
N SER A 219 -4.94 26.52 1.55
CA SER A 219 -5.29 27.40 0.43
C SER A 219 -4.12 28.21 -0.12
N THR A 220 -3.02 28.36 0.65
CA THR A 220 -1.78 28.98 0.19
C THR A 220 -1.12 28.18 -0.94
N TYR A 221 -1.26 26.84 -0.91
CA TYR A 221 -0.60 25.90 -1.81
C TYR A 221 -1.56 25.24 -2.80
N LEU A 222 -2.85 25.54 -2.71
CA LEU A 222 -3.87 24.93 -3.55
C LEU A 222 -4.50 25.97 -4.50
N THR A 223 -4.65 25.59 -5.76
CA THR A 223 -5.52 26.32 -6.70
C THR A 223 -6.99 26.08 -6.36
N SER A 224 -7.32 24.86 -5.90
CA SER A 224 -8.68 24.49 -5.49
C SER A 224 -8.67 23.23 -4.64
N ALA A 225 -9.65 23.12 -3.74
CA ALA A 225 -10.00 21.89 -3.04
C ALA A 225 -11.53 21.72 -3.07
N TRP A 226 -11.99 20.45 -3.15
CA TRP A 226 -13.42 20.15 -3.30
C TRP A 226 -13.77 18.77 -2.74
N VAL A 227 -15.07 18.55 -2.54
CA VAL A 227 -15.66 17.22 -2.37
C VAL A 227 -16.50 16.93 -3.61
N GLU A 228 -16.34 15.78 -4.22
CA GLU A 228 -17.06 15.34 -5.43
C GLU A 228 -17.63 13.93 -5.24
N HIS A 229 -18.82 13.65 -5.79
CA HIS A 229 -19.34 12.29 -5.85
C HIS A 229 -18.42 11.43 -6.74
N VAL A 230 -18.26 10.17 -6.36
CA VAL A 230 -17.47 9.20 -7.13
C VAL A 230 -18.17 7.86 -7.20
N GLU A 231 -18.06 7.22 -8.34
CA GLU A 231 -18.51 5.86 -8.57
C GLU A 231 -17.39 5.02 -9.22
N TRP A 232 -17.34 3.76 -8.85
CA TRP A 232 -16.51 2.74 -9.45
C TRP A 232 -17.32 1.46 -9.58
N ASP A 233 -17.30 0.86 -10.75
CA ASP A 233 -17.74 -0.52 -10.92
C ASP A 233 -16.62 -1.46 -10.46
N ARG A 234 -16.74 -1.97 -9.23
CA ARG A 234 -15.75 -2.81 -8.56
C ARG A 234 -16.22 -4.24 -8.41
N THR A 235 -15.27 -5.18 -8.53
CA THR A 235 -15.47 -6.53 -8.01
C THR A 235 -15.43 -6.48 -6.49
N VAL A 236 -16.39 -7.15 -5.84
CA VAL A 236 -16.48 -7.17 -4.37
C VAL A 236 -16.46 -8.60 -3.82
N GLN A 237 -15.90 -8.76 -2.59
CA GLN A 237 -15.97 -10.01 -1.83
C GLN A 237 -15.36 -11.23 -2.57
N SER A 238 -14.26 -11.01 -3.34
CA SER A 238 -13.57 -12.06 -4.10
C SER A 238 -12.13 -12.20 -3.65
N GLY A 239 -11.50 -13.32 -3.94
CA GLY A 239 -10.14 -13.55 -3.48
C GLY A 239 -9.33 -14.61 -4.22
N VAL A 240 -8.01 -14.58 -3.98
CA VAL A 240 -7.03 -15.56 -4.43
C VAL A 240 -6.31 -16.10 -3.20
N GLU A 241 -6.29 -17.42 -3.01
CA GLU A 241 -5.77 -17.97 -1.76
C GLU A 241 -5.20 -19.38 -1.86
N ASN A 242 -4.22 -19.67 -0.99
CA ASN A 242 -3.63 -20.99 -0.79
C ASN A 242 -3.02 -21.57 -2.09
N LEU A 243 -2.17 -20.80 -2.77
CA LEU A 243 -1.58 -21.16 -4.06
C LEU A 243 -0.08 -20.86 -4.08
N LYS A 244 0.66 -21.63 -4.89
CA LYS A 244 1.98 -21.27 -5.36
C LYS A 244 1.91 -20.86 -6.83
N LEU A 245 2.44 -19.68 -7.15
CA LEU A 245 2.49 -19.10 -8.50
C LEU A 245 3.95 -19.06 -8.95
N ILE A 246 4.27 -19.62 -10.10
CA ILE A 246 5.63 -19.65 -10.64
C ILE A 246 5.58 -19.06 -12.06
N SER A 247 6.51 -18.16 -12.39
CA SER A 247 6.76 -17.78 -13.77
C SER A 247 7.86 -18.63 -14.37
N GLU A 248 7.59 -19.28 -15.49
CA GLU A 248 8.61 -19.93 -16.32
C GLU A 248 9.50 -18.85 -16.96
N TYR A 249 10.79 -19.11 -17.11
CA TYR A 249 11.77 -18.17 -17.66
C TYR A 249 12.96 -18.91 -18.27
N ASP A 250 13.78 -18.24 -19.06
CA ASP A 250 15.01 -18.78 -19.65
C ASP A 250 16.20 -18.63 -18.67
N GLU A 251 16.63 -19.74 -18.09
CA GLU A 251 17.76 -19.78 -17.16
C GLU A 251 19.11 -19.42 -17.79
N SER A 252 19.21 -19.45 -19.12
CA SER A 252 20.44 -19.16 -19.87
C SER A 252 20.69 -17.66 -20.04
N GLU A 253 19.66 -16.80 -19.85
CA GLU A 253 19.75 -15.35 -19.97
C GLU A 253 20.47 -14.71 -18.76
N LEU A 254 21.80 -14.88 -18.72
CA LEU A 254 22.65 -14.39 -17.65
C LEU A 254 23.18 -12.98 -17.91
N MET A 255 23.18 -12.15 -16.86
CA MET A 255 23.77 -10.81 -16.86
C MET A 255 24.76 -10.65 -15.71
N THR A 256 25.83 -9.88 -15.94
CA THR A 256 26.72 -9.39 -14.89
C THR A 256 26.37 -7.92 -14.57
N GLN A 257 26.09 -7.63 -13.31
CA GLN A 257 25.77 -6.27 -12.87
C GLN A 257 26.94 -5.32 -13.18
N PRO A 258 26.73 -4.29 -14.04
CA PRO A 258 27.84 -3.48 -14.56
C PRO A 258 28.37 -2.44 -13.57
N SER A 259 27.55 -2.02 -12.58
CA SER A 259 27.89 -0.91 -11.69
C SER A 259 27.08 -0.94 -10.40
N GLY A 260 27.41 -0.04 -9.46
CA GLY A 260 26.74 0.09 -8.18
C GLY A 260 27.27 -0.88 -7.13
N GLU A 261 26.54 -1.00 -6.03
CA GLU A 261 26.93 -1.82 -4.87
C GLU A 261 27.10 -3.31 -5.22
N PHE A 262 26.28 -3.81 -6.15
CA PHE A 262 26.28 -5.21 -6.58
C PHE A 262 27.10 -5.47 -7.86
N LYS A 263 28.05 -4.57 -8.19
CA LYS A 263 28.91 -4.74 -9.36
C LYS A 263 29.61 -6.10 -9.36
N GLY A 264 29.48 -6.81 -10.48
CA GLY A 264 30.09 -8.14 -10.65
C GLY A 264 29.18 -9.31 -10.25
N LEU A 265 28.02 -9.05 -9.65
CA LEU A 265 27.00 -10.08 -9.40
C LEU A 265 26.51 -10.66 -10.73
N VAL A 266 26.60 -11.99 -10.87
CA VAL A 266 25.99 -12.73 -11.99
C VAL A 266 24.63 -13.25 -11.58
N TYR A 267 23.62 -13.00 -12.39
CA TYR A 267 22.23 -13.37 -12.11
C TYR A 267 21.45 -13.56 -13.41
N CYS A 268 20.35 -14.32 -13.35
CA CYS A 268 19.44 -14.43 -14.48
C CYS A 268 18.62 -13.14 -14.65
N ALA A 269 18.59 -12.63 -15.87
CA ALA A 269 18.01 -11.35 -16.24
C ALA A 269 16.94 -11.44 -17.34
N ASP A 270 16.44 -12.66 -17.60
CA ASP A 270 15.31 -12.84 -18.51
C ASP A 270 14.14 -11.95 -18.07
N GLU A 271 13.49 -11.32 -19.04
CA GLU A 271 12.27 -10.51 -18.86
C GLU A 271 11.16 -10.91 -19.85
N ASP A 272 11.42 -11.88 -20.71
CA ASP A 272 10.44 -12.39 -21.67
C ASP A 272 9.56 -13.48 -21.02
N HIS A 273 8.95 -13.14 -19.89
CA HIS A 273 8.06 -14.01 -19.14
C HIS A 273 7.03 -13.20 -18.31
N ALA A 274 6.22 -13.87 -17.46
CA ALA A 274 5.16 -13.19 -16.73
C ALA A 274 5.70 -12.10 -15.80
N TRP A 275 5.13 -10.89 -15.93
CA TRP A 275 5.60 -9.68 -15.27
C TRP A 275 5.14 -9.57 -13.82
N THR A 276 3.84 -9.78 -13.58
CA THR A 276 3.22 -9.63 -12.25
C THR A 276 2.38 -10.85 -11.93
N ALA A 277 2.54 -11.43 -10.75
CA ALA A 277 1.76 -12.58 -10.35
C ALA A 277 0.28 -12.20 -10.15
N ILE A 278 -0.03 -11.17 -9.34
CA ILE A 278 -1.42 -10.74 -9.10
C ILE A 278 -1.52 -9.22 -9.17
N ASN A 279 -2.35 -8.70 -10.09
CA ASN A 279 -2.84 -7.33 -10.07
C ASN A 279 -4.23 -7.26 -9.44
N VAL A 280 -4.42 -6.32 -8.51
CA VAL A 280 -5.74 -5.99 -7.97
C VAL A 280 -6.12 -4.60 -8.46
N CYS A 281 -7.20 -4.49 -9.23
CA CYS A 281 -7.69 -3.25 -9.83
C CYS A 281 -9.20 -3.17 -9.73
N ALA A 282 -9.77 -1.97 -9.57
CA ALA A 282 -11.23 -1.78 -9.44
C ALA A 282 -11.90 -2.92 -8.65
N ALA A 283 -11.42 -3.15 -7.43
CA ALA A 283 -11.89 -4.16 -6.50
C ALA A 283 -12.05 -3.57 -5.10
N GLU A 284 -13.04 -4.02 -4.34
CA GLU A 284 -13.29 -3.55 -2.98
C GLU A 284 -13.65 -4.71 -2.06
N HIS A 285 -13.12 -4.69 -0.82
CA HIS A 285 -13.33 -5.77 0.14
C HIS A 285 -12.98 -7.16 -0.43
N CYS A 286 -11.84 -7.22 -1.14
CA CYS A 286 -11.27 -8.45 -1.69
C CYS A 286 -9.98 -8.81 -0.94
N TRP A 287 -9.43 -9.99 -1.24
CA TRP A 287 -8.23 -10.47 -0.54
C TRP A 287 -7.30 -11.30 -1.42
N VAL A 288 -6.03 -11.32 -1.00
CA VAL A 288 -5.02 -12.30 -1.42
C VAL A 288 -4.39 -12.85 -0.15
N ARG A 289 -4.44 -14.17 0.08
CA ARG A 289 -3.87 -14.77 1.29
C ARG A 289 -3.18 -16.11 1.04
N ASN A 290 -2.11 -16.37 1.79
CA ASN A 290 -1.34 -17.61 1.71
C ASN A 290 -0.92 -17.92 0.25
N VAL A 291 -0.32 -16.95 -0.43
CA VAL A 291 0.16 -17.08 -1.80
C VAL A 291 1.68 -16.93 -1.81
N THR A 292 2.36 -17.92 -2.36
CA THR A 292 3.79 -17.83 -2.66
C THR A 292 3.98 -17.56 -4.15
N SER A 293 4.74 -16.52 -4.51
CA SER A 293 5.10 -16.22 -5.89
C SER A 293 6.60 -16.34 -6.11
N ALA A 294 7.01 -16.95 -7.22
CA ALA A 294 8.41 -17.08 -7.61
C ALA A 294 8.64 -16.67 -9.06
N HIS A 295 9.79 -16.06 -9.31
CA HIS A 295 10.36 -15.69 -10.60
C HIS A 295 9.72 -14.52 -11.33
N PHE A 296 8.61 -13.95 -10.88
CA PHE A 296 7.97 -12.82 -11.55
C PHE A 296 8.90 -11.60 -11.61
N VAL A 297 8.83 -10.87 -12.74
CA VAL A 297 9.69 -9.71 -13.01
C VAL A 297 9.44 -8.55 -12.06
N TYR A 298 8.17 -8.29 -11.72
CA TYR A 298 7.75 -7.06 -11.04
C TYR A 298 7.23 -7.28 -9.62
N ALA A 299 6.13 -8.02 -9.46
CA ALA A 299 5.47 -8.09 -8.15
C ALA A 299 4.73 -9.41 -7.92
N CYS A 300 4.71 -9.83 -6.65
CA CYS A 300 3.76 -10.81 -6.14
C CYS A 300 2.33 -10.22 -6.18
N VAL A 301 2.12 -9.07 -5.53
CA VAL A 301 0.82 -8.38 -5.55
C VAL A 301 1.01 -6.89 -5.82
N SER A 302 0.32 -6.38 -6.84
CA SER A 302 0.28 -4.95 -7.18
C SER A 302 -1.13 -4.39 -7.06
N MET A 303 -1.33 -3.39 -6.18
CA MET A 303 -2.58 -2.64 -6.04
C MET A 303 -2.62 -1.53 -7.07
N ARG A 304 -3.53 -1.63 -8.02
CA ARG A 304 -3.74 -0.68 -9.10
C ARG A 304 -4.86 0.32 -8.75
N PRO A 305 -5.08 1.37 -9.56
CA PRO A 305 -6.21 2.28 -9.35
C PRO A 305 -7.54 1.55 -9.20
N GLY A 306 -8.37 2.03 -8.28
CA GLY A 306 -9.66 1.44 -7.94
C GLY A 306 -9.62 0.31 -6.92
N ALA A 307 -8.46 -0.24 -6.57
CA ALA A 307 -8.33 -1.18 -5.44
C ALA A 307 -8.58 -0.44 -4.12
N LYS A 308 -9.54 -0.91 -3.33
CA LYS A 308 -9.94 -0.27 -2.08
C LYS A 308 -10.29 -1.30 -1.01
N ASN A 309 -9.86 -1.08 0.22
CA ASN A 309 -10.11 -2.00 1.34
C ASN A 309 -9.72 -3.47 1.04
N ILE A 310 -8.56 -3.65 0.40
CA ILE A 310 -8.00 -4.97 0.10
C ILE A 310 -7.11 -5.41 1.25
N THR A 311 -7.13 -6.72 1.57
CA THR A 311 -6.15 -7.33 2.48
C THR A 311 -5.29 -8.34 1.74
N VAL A 312 -3.97 -8.12 1.76
CA VAL A 312 -2.95 -9.10 1.36
C VAL A 312 -2.32 -9.63 2.64
N ARG A 313 -2.35 -10.95 2.83
CA ARG A 313 -1.93 -11.54 4.11
C ARG A 313 -1.17 -12.84 3.90
N ASP A 314 -0.09 -13.02 4.69
CA ASP A 314 0.68 -14.26 4.71
C ASP A 314 1.17 -14.67 3.29
N CYS A 315 1.60 -13.67 2.48
CA CYS A 315 2.08 -13.89 1.13
C CYS A 315 3.59 -13.74 1.05
N VAL A 316 4.22 -14.50 0.14
CA VAL A 316 5.67 -14.51 -0.06
C VAL A 316 6.01 -14.21 -1.51
N SER A 317 6.94 -13.27 -1.74
CA SER A 317 7.63 -13.04 -3.00
C SER A 317 9.04 -13.55 -2.88
N THR A 318 9.45 -14.47 -3.75
CA THR A 318 10.78 -15.06 -3.68
C THR A 318 11.40 -15.22 -5.07
N ALA A 319 12.75 -15.21 -5.12
CA ALA A 319 13.56 -15.46 -6.31
C ALA A 319 13.09 -14.72 -7.58
N PRO A 320 12.87 -13.40 -7.55
CA PRO A 320 12.44 -12.66 -8.74
C PRO A 320 13.49 -12.70 -9.84
N VAL A 321 13.06 -12.87 -11.10
CA VAL A 321 13.93 -12.94 -12.27
C VAL A 321 13.71 -11.71 -13.14
N SER A 322 14.73 -10.89 -13.29
CA SER A 322 14.74 -9.68 -14.12
C SER A 322 16.06 -8.93 -13.99
N VAL A 323 16.28 -7.92 -14.82
CA VAL A 323 17.38 -6.97 -14.62
C VAL A 323 17.26 -6.21 -13.31
N LEU A 324 18.40 -5.92 -12.65
CA LEU A 324 18.45 -5.14 -11.40
C LEU A 324 18.39 -3.62 -11.68
N THR A 325 17.26 -3.14 -12.20
CA THR A 325 17.04 -1.73 -12.53
C THR A 325 15.63 -1.25 -12.21
N GLY A 326 15.32 0.00 -12.50
CA GLY A 326 14.01 0.61 -12.20
C GLY A 326 12.82 -0.12 -12.82
N SER A 327 11.66 -0.08 -12.14
CA SER A 327 10.40 -0.71 -12.53
C SER A 327 10.40 -2.24 -12.48
N ARG A 328 11.32 -2.86 -11.75
CA ARG A 328 11.42 -4.31 -11.53
C ARG A 328 11.60 -4.61 -10.05
N ARG A 329 11.18 -5.83 -9.65
CA ARG A 329 11.35 -6.36 -8.29
C ARG A 329 10.74 -5.45 -7.22
N TYR A 330 9.45 -5.14 -7.37
CA TYR A 330 8.62 -4.38 -6.43
C TYR A 330 7.58 -5.33 -5.80
N ALA A 331 8.03 -6.25 -4.93
CA ALA A 331 7.29 -7.41 -4.46
C ALA A 331 5.82 -7.14 -4.09
N PHE A 332 5.59 -6.16 -3.23
CA PHE A 332 4.26 -5.73 -2.80
C PHE A 332 4.11 -4.24 -3.08
N SER A 333 3.41 -3.93 -4.17
CA SER A 333 3.36 -2.59 -4.74
C SER A 333 2.00 -1.92 -4.56
N LEU A 334 2.00 -0.74 -3.93
CA LEU A 334 0.86 0.19 -3.95
C LEU A 334 1.05 1.14 -5.14
N ALA A 335 0.43 0.83 -6.27
CA ALA A 335 0.51 1.63 -7.50
C ALA A 335 -0.76 2.47 -7.75
N GLY A 336 -1.67 2.56 -6.77
CA GLY A 336 -2.91 3.33 -6.88
C GLY A 336 -4.00 2.89 -5.90
N GLY A 337 -3.78 1.86 -5.08
CA GLY A 337 -4.74 1.37 -4.09
C GLY A 337 -4.89 2.30 -2.90
N GLU A 338 -6.06 2.29 -2.28
CA GLU A 338 -6.43 3.07 -1.11
C GLU A 338 -7.06 2.20 -0.02
N LEU A 339 -6.78 2.46 1.24
CA LEU A 339 -7.26 1.67 2.38
C LEU A 339 -6.85 0.20 2.30
N CYS A 340 -5.69 -0.11 1.71
CA CYS A 340 -5.18 -1.47 1.53
C CYS A 340 -4.25 -1.86 2.69
N LEU A 341 -4.38 -3.10 3.15
CA LEU A 341 -3.57 -3.73 4.19
C LEU A 341 -2.70 -4.83 3.60
N PHE A 342 -1.40 -4.75 3.84
CA PHE A 342 -0.47 -5.87 3.67
C PHE A 342 -0.06 -6.31 5.08
N GLU A 343 -0.32 -7.56 5.43
CA GLU A 343 -0.08 -8.09 6.77
C GLU A 343 0.73 -9.38 6.71
N ARG A 344 1.86 -9.43 7.43
CA ARG A 344 2.78 -10.58 7.51
C ARG A 344 3.20 -11.12 6.14
N CYS A 345 3.47 -10.19 5.21
CA CYS A 345 4.02 -10.54 3.91
C CYS A 345 5.55 -10.54 3.97
N ARG A 346 6.18 -11.39 3.15
CA ARG A 346 7.63 -11.52 3.06
C ARG A 346 8.11 -11.32 1.63
N ALA A 347 9.12 -10.46 1.45
CA ALA A 347 9.79 -10.20 0.18
C ALA A 347 11.26 -10.64 0.27
N GLU A 348 11.73 -11.39 -0.71
CA GLU A 348 13.11 -11.90 -0.75
C GLU A 348 13.80 -11.56 -2.07
N ASN A 349 15.02 -11.02 -2.02
CA ASN A 349 15.83 -10.67 -3.18
C ASN A 349 15.17 -9.63 -4.09
N ASP A 350 14.35 -8.76 -3.53
CA ASP A 350 13.67 -7.69 -4.25
C ASP A 350 14.46 -6.37 -4.19
N ARG A 351 14.17 -5.45 -5.12
CA ARG A 351 14.69 -4.08 -5.06
C ARG A 351 13.89 -3.23 -4.09
N HIS A 352 12.58 -3.37 -4.11
CA HIS A 352 11.67 -2.62 -3.25
C HIS A 352 10.57 -3.58 -2.75
N GLY A 353 10.76 -4.18 -1.59
CA GLY A 353 9.84 -5.20 -1.07
C GLY A 353 8.44 -4.66 -0.81
N PHE A 354 8.32 -3.48 -0.18
CA PHE A 354 7.05 -2.83 0.18
C PHE A 354 7.09 -1.37 -0.23
N VAL A 355 6.43 -1.05 -1.33
CA VAL A 355 6.66 0.21 -2.04
C VAL A 355 5.38 0.92 -2.46
N THR A 356 5.42 2.26 -2.52
CA THR A 356 4.37 3.04 -3.16
C THR A 356 4.87 3.71 -4.44
N SER A 357 4.02 3.78 -5.47
CA SER A 357 4.24 4.56 -6.70
C SER A 357 3.89 6.04 -6.51
N ALA A 358 3.73 6.79 -7.61
CA ALA A 358 3.37 8.21 -7.59
C ALA A 358 1.93 8.46 -7.11
N LYS A 359 1.75 9.44 -6.25
CA LYS A 359 0.45 10.00 -5.84
C LYS A 359 -0.53 8.95 -5.29
N VAL A 360 -0.01 7.93 -4.63
CA VAL A 360 -0.84 6.91 -4.01
C VAL A 360 -1.67 7.53 -2.90
N PRO A 361 -3.00 7.39 -2.92
CA PRO A 361 -3.85 7.90 -1.86
C PRO A 361 -3.76 7.01 -0.61
N GLY A 362 -3.86 7.62 0.56
CA GLY A 362 -3.92 6.94 1.85
C GLY A 362 -5.27 7.16 2.57
N PRO A 363 -5.43 6.51 3.73
CA PRO A 363 -4.43 5.71 4.45
C PRO A 363 -4.23 4.30 3.89
N ASN A 364 -2.99 3.76 3.97
CA ASN A 364 -2.66 2.37 3.70
C ASN A 364 -1.73 1.83 4.80
N VAL A 365 -1.62 0.51 4.95
CA VAL A 365 -0.81 -0.11 6.01
C VAL A 365 0.00 -1.30 5.50
N PHE A 366 1.29 -1.32 5.83
CA PHE A 366 2.14 -2.50 5.84
C PHE A 366 2.35 -2.89 7.32
N LEU A 367 1.88 -4.07 7.71
CA LEU A 367 1.85 -4.56 9.09
C LEU A 367 2.66 -5.83 9.23
N GLU A 368 3.68 -5.82 10.10
CA GLU A 368 4.52 -7.01 10.38
C GLU A 368 5.07 -7.65 9.09
N CYS A 369 5.43 -6.82 8.11
CA CYS A 369 6.01 -7.25 6.85
C CYS A 369 7.54 -7.32 6.94
N GLU A 370 8.15 -8.26 6.23
CA GLU A 370 9.59 -8.52 6.28
C GLU A 370 10.19 -8.51 4.87
N MET A 371 11.30 -7.79 4.69
CA MET A 371 12.13 -7.85 3.49
C MET A 371 13.55 -8.33 3.85
N VAL A 372 14.03 -9.35 3.16
CA VAL A 372 15.37 -9.91 3.32
C VAL A 372 16.13 -9.92 2.01
N ASN A 373 17.45 -9.83 2.10
CA ASN A 373 18.36 -9.70 0.96
C ASN A 373 17.95 -8.50 0.09
N ALA A 374 17.75 -7.33 0.72
CA ALA A 374 17.29 -6.13 0.08
C ALA A 374 18.32 -5.54 -0.88
N PHE A 375 17.97 -5.38 -2.16
CA PHE A 375 18.85 -4.71 -3.11
C PHE A 375 18.79 -3.18 -3.02
N THR A 376 17.72 -2.61 -2.51
CA THR A 376 17.60 -1.17 -2.27
C THR A 376 16.73 -0.88 -1.04
N ASP A 377 15.68 -0.07 -1.14
CA ASP A 377 14.93 0.45 -0.01
C ASP A 377 13.47 -0.05 0.04
N VAL A 378 12.94 -0.10 1.26
CA VAL A 378 11.52 -0.18 1.58
C VAL A 378 11.01 1.25 1.80
N GLY A 379 9.83 1.59 1.28
CA GLY A 379 9.24 2.92 1.46
C GLY A 379 8.62 3.49 0.19
N PRO A 380 8.23 4.78 0.20
CA PRO A 380 7.69 5.43 -0.99
C PRO A 380 8.77 5.64 -2.05
N HIS A 381 8.40 5.35 -3.31
CA HIS A 381 9.38 5.42 -4.39
C HIS A 381 9.47 6.81 -5.03
N HIS A 382 8.35 7.50 -5.30
CA HIS A 382 8.39 8.78 -5.99
C HIS A 382 7.07 9.56 -5.94
N ARG A 383 7.19 10.88 -6.15
CA ARG A 383 6.10 11.78 -6.54
C ARG A 383 4.87 11.74 -5.64
N TRP A 384 5.09 12.03 -4.35
CA TRP A 384 4.04 12.47 -3.43
C TRP A 384 2.93 11.46 -3.12
N SER A 385 3.28 10.28 -2.63
CA SER A 385 2.30 9.40 -1.98
C SER A 385 1.89 9.95 -0.62
N THR A 386 0.72 9.59 -0.11
CA THR A 386 0.18 10.17 1.12
C THR A 386 -0.34 9.13 2.10
N GLY A 387 -0.05 9.30 3.40
CA GLY A 387 -0.71 8.57 4.47
C GLY A 387 -0.45 7.05 4.47
N VAL A 388 0.80 6.60 4.66
CA VAL A 388 1.13 5.17 4.75
C VAL A 388 1.80 4.86 6.08
N LEU A 389 1.35 3.81 6.73
CA LEU A 389 1.91 3.27 7.95
C LEU A 389 2.71 1.99 7.64
N TYR A 390 3.97 1.99 8.03
CA TYR A 390 4.79 0.79 8.20
C TYR A 390 4.81 0.48 9.70
N ASP A 391 4.15 -0.60 10.09
CA ASP A 391 3.90 -0.97 11.49
C ASP A 391 4.61 -2.27 11.82
N SER A 392 5.64 -2.21 12.65
CA SER A 392 6.43 -3.39 13.07
C SER A 392 7.05 -4.16 11.89
N CYS A 393 7.41 -3.44 10.83
CA CYS A 393 8.07 -4.02 9.65
C CYS A 393 9.57 -4.19 9.89
N THR A 394 10.18 -5.17 9.22
CA THR A 394 11.62 -5.46 9.31
C THR A 394 12.28 -5.50 7.93
N THR A 395 13.54 -5.05 7.85
CA THR A 395 14.36 -5.20 6.65
C THR A 395 15.84 -5.19 7.01
N ASP A 396 16.62 -6.00 6.32
CA ASP A 396 18.09 -6.00 6.37
C ASP A 396 18.71 -4.86 5.51
N GLY A 397 17.87 -4.09 4.82
CA GLY A 397 18.22 -2.94 4.02
C GLY A 397 17.76 -1.60 4.63
N LEU A 398 17.49 -0.65 3.76
CA LEU A 398 17.08 0.72 4.09
C LEU A 398 15.54 0.84 4.16
N LEU A 399 15.02 1.43 5.24
CA LEU A 399 13.62 1.91 5.31
C LEU A 399 13.63 3.44 5.21
N ALA A 400 13.02 4.00 4.14
CA ALA A 400 13.19 5.40 3.82
C ALA A 400 11.94 6.12 3.34
N VAL A 401 11.71 7.33 3.87
CA VAL A 401 10.89 8.38 3.25
C VAL A 401 11.72 9.64 3.11
N GLN A 402 11.96 10.08 1.85
CA GLN A 402 12.89 11.16 1.57
C GLN A 402 12.57 11.92 0.27
N ASP A 403 13.21 13.05 0.07
CA ASP A 403 13.36 13.66 -1.25
C ASP A 403 14.37 12.83 -2.06
N ARG A 404 13.92 12.20 -3.12
CA ARG A 404 14.73 11.39 -4.03
C ARG A 404 15.31 12.22 -5.19
N ALA A 405 15.01 13.52 -5.21
CA ALA A 405 15.49 14.53 -6.18
C ALA A 405 15.51 14.00 -7.62
N GLY A 406 16.67 14.06 -8.29
CA GLY A 406 16.86 13.65 -9.68
C GLY A 406 16.95 12.15 -9.93
N TRP A 407 16.63 11.26 -8.97
CA TRP A 407 16.55 9.83 -9.27
C TRP A 407 15.50 9.55 -10.32
N GLY A 408 15.76 8.53 -11.15
CA GLY A 408 14.89 8.19 -12.28
C GLY A 408 14.62 9.40 -13.19
N THR A 409 13.38 9.78 -13.32
CA THR A 409 12.93 10.92 -14.14
C THR A 409 12.56 12.17 -13.31
N GLY A 410 13.21 12.40 -12.17
CA GLY A 410 12.87 13.47 -11.23
C GLY A 410 11.83 12.98 -10.22
N HIS A 411 12.26 12.05 -9.33
CA HIS A 411 11.38 11.43 -8.33
C HIS A 411 10.91 12.44 -7.29
N GLY A 412 11.78 13.35 -6.88
CA GLY A 412 11.49 14.40 -5.90
C GLY A 412 11.00 13.83 -4.57
N TRP A 413 10.21 14.58 -3.84
CA TRP A 413 9.59 14.15 -2.59
C TRP A 413 8.74 12.90 -2.79
N ALA A 414 9.14 11.81 -2.15
CA ALA A 414 8.51 10.51 -2.34
C ALA A 414 7.14 10.41 -1.65
N GLY A 415 6.98 11.08 -0.48
CA GLY A 415 5.71 11.04 0.21
C GLY A 415 5.62 11.95 1.43
N VAL A 416 4.39 12.13 1.93
CA VAL A 416 4.02 12.87 3.12
C VAL A 416 3.02 12.09 3.97
N SER A 417 3.01 12.32 5.27
CA SER A 417 2.19 11.57 6.23
C SER A 417 2.53 10.07 6.29
N PHE A 418 3.81 9.76 6.06
CA PHE A 418 4.37 8.44 6.28
C PHE A 418 4.72 8.24 7.75
N VAL A 419 4.44 7.05 8.24
CA VAL A 419 4.68 6.66 9.64
C VAL A 419 5.46 5.37 9.67
N PHE A 420 6.65 5.39 10.24
CA PHE A 420 7.40 4.20 10.64
C PHE A 420 7.17 4.00 12.13
N TRP A 421 6.49 2.93 12.51
CA TRP A 421 6.12 2.62 13.89
C TRP A 421 6.74 1.30 14.32
N ASN A 422 7.65 1.35 15.30
CA ASN A 422 8.32 0.16 15.84
C ASN A 422 8.98 -0.75 14.78
N CYS A 423 9.48 -0.18 13.68
CA CYS A 423 10.17 -0.91 12.64
C CYS A 423 11.64 -1.18 13.01
N ASP A 424 12.23 -2.22 12.41
CA ASP A 424 13.65 -2.54 12.51
C ASP A 424 14.25 -2.58 11.09
N ALA A 425 15.33 -1.84 10.86
CA ALA A 425 16.01 -1.77 9.58
C ALA A 425 17.53 -1.66 9.76
N ALA A 426 18.32 -2.04 8.76
CA ALA A 426 19.75 -1.76 8.81
C ALA A 426 20.00 -0.24 8.87
N ALA A 427 19.29 0.54 8.05
CA ALA A 427 19.33 1.99 8.05
C ALA A 427 17.94 2.61 7.93
N LEU A 428 17.81 3.85 8.42
CA LEU A 428 16.55 4.59 8.48
C LEU A 428 16.75 6.02 7.94
N ILE A 429 15.90 6.43 7.01
CA ILE A 429 15.77 7.82 6.55
C ILE A 429 14.33 8.27 6.75
N CYS A 430 14.13 9.33 7.51
CA CYS A 430 12.82 9.96 7.65
C CYS A 430 12.99 11.47 7.51
N GLN A 431 12.66 11.99 6.33
CA GLN A 431 12.64 13.42 6.03
C GLN A 431 11.21 13.91 5.92
N SER A 432 10.95 15.16 6.27
CA SER A 432 9.68 15.85 6.04
C SER A 432 9.85 16.89 4.94
N PRO A 433 8.86 17.07 4.05
CA PRO A 433 8.86 18.21 3.14
C PRO A 433 8.75 19.53 3.92
N TRP A 434 9.19 20.65 3.31
CA TRP A 434 9.13 21.97 3.96
C TRP A 434 7.70 22.46 4.20
N VAL A 435 6.76 21.99 3.40
CA VAL A 435 5.35 22.41 3.42
C VAL A 435 4.41 21.22 3.26
N THR A 436 3.15 21.38 3.67
CA THR A 436 2.01 20.45 3.50
C THR A 436 2.10 19.11 4.24
N GLY A 437 2.76 19.10 5.38
CA GLY A 437 2.71 17.99 6.33
C GLY A 437 4.07 17.45 6.74
N LYS A 438 4.06 16.34 7.47
CA LYS A 438 5.23 15.72 8.10
C LYS A 438 5.27 14.23 7.88
N ASN A 439 6.43 13.62 8.13
CA ASN A 439 6.65 12.18 8.23
C ASN A 439 7.17 11.84 9.64
N TRP A 440 6.92 10.62 10.10
CA TRP A 440 7.24 10.19 11.47
C TRP A 440 8.04 8.89 11.49
N CYS A 441 9.05 8.85 12.37
CA CYS A 441 9.82 7.65 12.70
C CYS A 441 9.78 7.47 14.23
N ILE A 442 9.00 6.51 14.71
CA ILE A 442 8.66 6.36 16.13
C ILE A 442 8.96 4.94 16.59
N GLY A 443 9.85 4.81 17.60
CA GLY A 443 10.19 3.50 18.17
C GLY A 443 11.01 2.59 17.26
N CYS A 444 11.58 3.11 16.17
CA CYS A 444 12.33 2.33 15.19
C CYS A 444 13.80 2.18 15.55
N SER A 445 14.39 1.04 15.14
CA SER A 445 15.81 0.70 15.35
C SER A 445 16.53 0.58 14.00
N GLY A 446 17.78 1.04 13.95
CA GLY A 446 18.63 1.05 12.78
C GLY A 446 19.55 2.27 12.75
N VAL A 447 20.48 2.32 11.81
CA VAL A 447 21.36 3.49 11.66
C VAL A 447 20.54 4.65 11.09
N LYS A 448 20.49 5.77 11.82
CA LYS A 448 19.86 6.99 11.29
C LYS A 448 20.76 7.62 10.23
N GLU A 449 20.24 7.80 9.04
CA GLU A 449 20.91 8.46 7.92
C GLU A 449 20.19 9.76 7.54
N SER A 450 20.96 10.74 7.04
CA SER A 450 20.44 12.03 6.59
C SER A 450 19.80 12.00 5.20
N GLY A 451 19.82 10.85 4.55
CA GLY A 451 19.39 10.68 3.16
C GLY A 451 20.54 10.91 2.17
N ARG A 452 20.17 10.98 0.89
CA ARG A 452 21.16 11.18 -0.17
C ARG A 452 21.86 12.53 -0.06
N LYS A 453 23.08 12.62 -0.62
CA LYS A 453 23.73 13.89 -0.82
C LYS A 453 23.05 14.65 -1.97
N TYR A 454 22.61 15.87 -1.70
CA TYR A 454 21.96 16.73 -2.69
C TYR A 454 22.97 17.66 -3.35
N THR A 455 22.87 17.80 -4.65
CA THR A 455 23.79 18.65 -5.43
C THR A 455 23.50 20.14 -5.30
N ASP A 456 22.33 20.50 -4.76
CA ASP A 456 21.95 21.89 -4.48
C ASP A 456 22.51 22.41 -3.14
N GLY A 457 23.22 21.57 -2.38
CA GLY A 457 23.81 21.93 -1.09
C GLY A 457 22.80 22.18 0.04
N ILE A 458 21.51 21.94 -0.19
CA ILE A 458 20.45 22.21 0.80
C ILE A 458 20.12 20.93 1.58
N VAL A 459 20.22 21.04 2.89
CA VAL A 459 19.81 19.94 3.80
C VAL A 459 18.28 19.85 3.83
N ARG A 460 17.77 18.63 3.64
CA ARG A 460 16.33 18.38 3.77
C ARG A 460 15.96 18.26 5.26
N PRO A 461 14.80 18.80 5.67
CA PRO A 461 14.38 18.70 7.07
C PRO A 461 14.19 17.25 7.50
N ASP A 462 14.60 16.93 8.70
CA ASP A 462 14.25 15.67 9.35
C ASP A 462 12.73 15.57 9.54
N GLY A 463 12.22 14.35 9.52
CA GLY A 463 10.89 14.03 10.02
C GLY A 463 10.81 14.10 11.54
N GLU A 464 9.66 13.76 12.09
CA GLU A 464 9.46 13.69 13.55
C GLU A 464 10.03 12.37 14.10
N TRP A 465 11.19 12.43 14.71
CA TRP A 465 11.85 11.28 15.34
C TRP A 465 11.50 11.20 16.81
N LYS A 466 11.01 10.02 17.26
CA LYS A 466 10.73 9.73 18.68
C LYS A 466 11.22 8.34 19.07
N SER A 467 11.87 8.24 20.23
CA SER A 467 12.31 6.96 20.81
C SER A 467 13.16 6.10 19.84
N HIS A 468 14.06 6.73 19.07
CA HIS A 468 14.97 6.00 18.18
C HIS A 468 15.78 4.96 18.97
N GLY A 469 15.86 3.73 18.47
CA GLY A 469 16.49 2.59 19.13
C GLY A 469 15.70 1.95 20.27
N LYS A 470 14.48 2.44 20.56
CA LYS A 470 13.66 1.92 21.65
C LYS A 470 12.19 1.82 21.25
N LYS A 471 11.66 0.61 21.22
CA LYS A 471 10.23 0.35 20.91
C LYS A 471 9.31 1.13 21.84
N VAL A 472 8.18 1.58 21.28
CA VAL A 472 7.15 2.31 22.02
C VAL A 472 5.88 1.48 22.19
N SER A 473 5.05 1.89 23.16
CA SER A 473 3.69 1.36 23.32
C SER A 473 2.68 2.31 22.65
N PRO A 474 1.68 1.77 21.94
CA PRO A 474 1.39 0.35 21.74
C PRO A 474 2.40 -0.32 20.78
N GLY A 475 2.57 -1.65 20.88
CA GLY A 475 3.44 -2.43 20.02
C GLY A 475 3.09 -2.27 18.53
N SER A 476 1.81 -2.26 18.18
CA SER A 476 1.29 -1.91 16.85
C SER A 476 0.28 -0.77 16.94
N LEU A 477 0.52 0.28 16.16
CA LEU A 477 -0.39 1.43 16.05
C LEU A 477 -1.73 1.03 15.40
N TYR A 478 -1.66 0.29 14.29
CA TYR A 478 -2.85 -0.19 13.55
C TYR A 478 -3.76 -1.04 14.45
N ARG A 479 -3.21 -2.08 15.08
CA ARG A 479 -4.00 -2.99 15.94
C ARG A 479 -4.60 -2.25 17.13
N TYR A 480 -3.87 -1.32 17.71
CA TYR A 480 -4.37 -0.50 18.82
C TYR A 480 -5.55 0.40 18.40
N GLN A 481 -5.41 1.11 17.26
CA GLN A 481 -6.47 1.96 16.74
C GLN A 481 -7.71 1.14 16.37
N LEU A 482 -7.53 -0.03 15.73
CA LEU A 482 -8.61 -0.95 15.38
C LEU A 482 -9.36 -1.46 16.62
N ALA A 483 -8.64 -1.90 17.64
CA ALA A 483 -9.24 -2.38 18.89
C ALA A 483 -10.07 -1.29 19.57
N ARG A 484 -9.53 -0.06 19.66
CA ARG A 484 -10.25 1.09 20.23
C ARG A 484 -11.51 1.45 19.45
N ARG A 485 -11.48 1.39 18.13
CA ARG A 485 -12.66 1.65 17.29
C ARG A 485 -13.73 0.58 17.51
N LYS A 486 -13.35 -0.71 17.53
CA LYS A 486 -14.27 -1.82 17.81
C LYS A 486 -14.95 -1.70 19.18
N THR A 487 -14.20 -1.33 20.21
CA THR A 487 -14.77 -1.10 21.56
C THR A 487 -15.79 0.03 21.57
N LYS A 488 -15.55 1.13 20.83
CA LYS A 488 -16.50 2.24 20.73
C LYS A 488 -17.79 1.85 20.02
N ILE A 489 -17.71 1.05 18.96
CA ILE A 489 -18.88 0.54 18.24
C ILE A 489 -19.71 -0.33 19.19
N ALA A 490 -19.11 -1.33 19.83
CA ALA A 490 -19.79 -2.23 20.76
C ALA A 490 -20.48 -1.48 21.93
N THR A 491 -19.85 -0.40 22.44
CA THR A 491 -20.46 0.40 23.51
C THR A 491 -21.57 1.35 23.01
N ALA A 492 -21.59 1.70 21.74
CA ALA A 492 -22.69 2.48 21.13
C ALA A 492 -23.92 1.59 20.91
N ASP A 493 -23.72 0.36 20.43
CA ASP A 493 -24.81 -0.62 20.18
C ASP A 493 -25.54 -1.07 21.49
N ILE A 494 -24.84 -1.06 22.64
CA ILE A 494 -25.44 -1.37 23.94
C ILE A 494 -26.32 -0.22 24.48
N ARG A 495 -26.17 0.99 23.94
CA ARG A 495 -26.90 2.18 24.39
C ARG A 495 -28.10 2.54 23.51
N MET A 496 -28.36 1.82 22.45
CA MET A 496 -29.57 1.87 21.62
C MET A 496 -30.53 0.77 22.01
#